data_1230717cc3b5c83f977f849092161c58
#
_entry.id   1230717cc3b5c83f977f849092161c58
#
_cell.length_a   1.000
_cell.length_b   1.000
_cell.length_c   1.000
_cell.angle_alpha   90.00
_cell.angle_beta   90.00
_cell.angle_gamma   90.00
#
_symmetry.space_group_name_H-M   'P 1'
#
loop_
_entity.id
_entity.type
_entity.pdbx_description
1 polymer ?
#
loop_
_entity_poly.entity_id
_entity_poly.type
_entity_poly.pdbx_seq_one_letter_code
_entity_poly.pdbx_strand_id
1 'polypeptide(L)'
;MNVRQGALLRELLEASEFQTCDYFAGRLGCSERTVRNDVKVIAAFLQHEGFSSQIVGKRGAGMRLVPVQGEANRLVRVLDESEFSMQPRFERLCQEMTMFACAPGTHTAESLAHRLYTNKQQIQADVRWWQRILAPYGISLTTGRSIALEGAEWVVRGFVMSVLFSFSARAIKQRIEPWLTGEGVSKHDQGFYERCIDEAQESLGFRFSSNAQWQLTVYLKIAVARIRLGYTISSHASHRALSPYFSDLRGRLERHFGITVSLAEMHLLQAMADCCTWQWSSKLMDQYVPDDRALGIAGDIVRALADSFQSEPSPSYVKPLGILVESGLTRRACGFTIRNPNELAVKYDTMDSFCLLSSVLVDVGTLREASLNGSDYARIALVLLEYLEQVDYQRRYRAGLVVNCGIDMALYGKHRIEKLVSKVRVADIVTEDEIQMECARSNVGLFDRFDFLISFEPLAVDFPSVVVSSTIDERDIERIVASIPLWKSGHEAELPWVHRKLKRGVRNAGVVRGLYDDLLANGELDLTYDRFVWLFETLSFVKGRTLVLALCCEGVQRTRAVLYQMEGDAHVFGKRCSMVAVLLVPLADRGDLTPATEGFKRLLEAHADIAESPDEDDFFSSFPE
;
A
#
# COMPACT_ATOMS: atom_id res chain seq x y z
N MET A 1 9.95 21.57 9.38
CA MET A 1 11.39 21.35 9.00
C MET A 1 11.46 20.32 7.88
N ASN A 2 12.51 20.31 7.06
CA ASN A 2 12.75 19.27 6.04
C ASN A 2 13.71 18.19 6.55
N VAL A 3 13.90 17.11 5.78
CA VAL A 3 14.77 15.96 6.14
C VAL A 3 16.18 16.42 6.54
N ARG A 4 16.82 17.29 5.74
CA ARG A 4 18.17 17.81 6.04
C ARG A 4 18.19 18.65 7.32
N GLN A 5 17.15 19.44 7.58
CA GLN A 5 17.01 20.23 8.80
C GLN A 5 16.78 19.34 10.03
N GLY A 6 16.01 18.27 9.87
CA GLY A 6 15.85 17.23 10.89
C GLY A 6 17.17 16.51 11.20
N ALA A 7 17.91 16.14 10.16
CA ALA A 7 19.23 15.56 10.30
C ALA A 7 20.21 16.53 10.98
N LEU A 8 20.20 17.82 10.59
CA LEU A 8 21.03 18.84 11.25
C LEU A 8 20.65 19.01 12.72
N LEU A 9 19.36 18.97 13.07
CA LEU A 9 18.94 19.07 14.47
C LEU A 9 19.37 17.83 15.28
N ARG A 10 19.36 16.62 14.69
CA ARG A 10 19.91 15.41 15.33
C ARG A 10 21.41 15.54 15.57
N GLU A 11 22.17 15.95 14.57
CA GLU A 11 23.60 16.21 14.70
C GLU A 11 23.92 17.26 15.78
N LEU A 12 23.10 18.33 15.86
CA LEU A 12 23.22 19.35 16.90
C LEU A 12 22.87 18.84 18.31
N LEU A 13 21.94 17.87 18.43
CA LEU A 13 21.60 17.21 19.70
C LEU A 13 22.71 16.26 20.18
N GLU A 14 23.34 15.56 19.24
CA GLU A 14 24.44 14.61 19.53
C GLU A 14 25.77 15.31 19.80
N ALA A 15 25.96 16.54 19.27
CA ALA A 15 27.17 17.30 19.44
C ALA A 15 27.35 17.79 20.89
N SER A 16 28.27 17.16 21.62
CA SER A 16 28.65 17.60 22.99
C SER A 16 29.44 18.91 23.02
N GLU A 17 30.10 19.27 21.90
CA GLU A 17 30.96 20.45 21.75
C GLU A 17 30.52 21.34 20.60
N PHE A 18 31.09 22.57 20.55
CA PHE A 18 30.85 23.48 19.43
C PHE A 18 31.42 22.92 18.14
N GLN A 19 30.63 22.85 17.08
CA GLN A 19 31.03 22.38 15.76
C GLN A 19 30.85 23.47 14.71
N THR A 20 31.73 23.50 13.71
CA THR A 20 31.69 24.52 12.65
C THR A 20 30.59 24.26 11.62
N CYS A 21 30.19 25.28 10.86
CA CYS A 21 29.28 25.10 9.73
C CYS A 21 29.84 24.13 8.68
N ASP A 22 31.15 24.13 8.49
CA ASP A 22 31.84 23.24 7.57
C ASP A 22 31.73 21.76 8.00
N TYR A 23 31.87 21.51 9.31
CA TYR A 23 31.67 20.16 9.88
C TYR A 23 30.27 19.61 9.51
N PHE A 24 29.21 20.39 9.78
CA PHE A 24 27.86 19.95 9.46
C PHE A 24 27.61 19.91 7.96
N ALA A 25 28.20 20.82 7.18
CA ALA A 25 28.11 20.82 5.73
C ALA A 25 28.69 19.55 5.11
N GLY A 26 29.85 19.10 5.61
CA GLY A 26 30.48 17.85 5.18
C GLY A 26 29.65 16.61 5.51
N ARG A 27 29.04 16.55 6.70
CA ARG A 27 28.21 15.42 7.12
C ARG A 27 26.87 15.36 6.36
N LEU A 28 26.31 16.50 6.01
CA LEU A 28 24.99 16.61 5.34
C LEU A 28 25.08 16.76 3.83
N GLY A 29 26.27 16.74 3.25
CA GLY A 29 26.48 16.87 1.80
C GLY A 29 25.97 18.19 1.22
N CYS A 30 26.08 19.32 1.95
CA CYS A 30 25.56 20.61 1.53
C CYS A 30 26.59 21.75 1.74
N SER A 31 26.25 22.99 1.33
CA SER A 31 27.14 24.14 1.55
C SER A 31 26.99 24.72 2.97
N GLU A 32 28.04 25.37 3.50
CA GLU A 32 27.97 26.11 4.77
C GLU A 32 26.85 27.18 4.77
N ARG A 33 26.62 27.82 3.62
CA ARG A 33 25.52 28.79 3.46
C ARG A 33 24.17 28.12 3.70
N THR A 34 24.01 26.89 3.24
CA THR A 34 22.80 26.08 3.44
C THR A 34 22.64 25.76 4.92
N VAL A 35 23.70 25.29 5.60
CA VAL A 35 23.69 25.04 7.06
C VAL A 35 23.27 26.27 7.84
N ARG A 36 23.83 27.45 7.54
CA ARG A 36 23.46 28.70 8.22
C ARG A 36 21.99 29.10 8.03
N ASN A 37 21.42 28.82 6.85
CA ASN A 37 20.01 29.05 6.62
C ASN A 37 19.14 28.04 7.37
N ASP A 38 19.53 26.76 7.36
CA ASP A 38 18.80 25.71 8.07
C ASP A 38 18.79 25.93 9.59
N VAL A 39 19.89 26.42 10.17
CA VAL A 39 19.95 26.80 11.58
C VAL A 39 18.90 27.86 11.95
N LYS A 40 18.68 28.84 11.07
CA LYS A 40 17.63 29.87 11.31
C LYS A 40 16.22 29.25 11.32
N VAL A 41 15.98 28.31 10.40
CA VAL A 41 14.70 27.60 10.33
C VAL A 41 14.50 26.71 11.55
N ILE A 42 15.54 26.01 11.99
CA ILE A 42 15.51 25.18 13.20
C ILE A 42 15.26 26.04 14.44
N ALA A 43 15.91 27.20 14.57
CA ALA A 43 15.68 28.12 15.68
C ALA A 43 14.23 28.62 15.74
N ALA A 44 13.65 28.98 14.58
CA ALA A 44 12.25 29.36 14.48
C ALA A 44 11.31 28.19 14.83
N PHE A 45 11.63 26.98 14.39
CA PHE A 45 10.88 25.77 14.73
C PHE A 45 10.88 25.50 16.25
N LEU A 46 12.03 25.58 16.91
CA LEU A 46 12.13 25.36 18.35
C LEU A 46 11.24 26.34 19.13
N GLN A 47 11.23 27.62 18.73
CA GLN A 47 10.35 28.63 19.33
C GLN A 47 8.86 28.33 19.07
N HIS A 48 8.50 27.96 17.85
CA HIS A 48 7.12 27.69 17.49
C HIS A 48 6.55 26.47 18.25
N GLU A 49 7.35 25.44 18.42
CA GLU A 49 6.97 24.21 19.16
C GLU A 49 7.09 24.35 20.69
N GLY A 50 7.40 25.57 21.16
CA GLY A 50 7.46 25.88 22.60
C GLY A 50 8.66 25.22 23.30
N PHE A 51 9.78 25.01 22.59
CA PHE A 51 11.04 24.61 23.19
C PHE A 51 11.80 25.85 23.69
N SER A 52 12.38 25.72 24.87
CA SER A 52 13.28 26.72 25.45
C SER A 52 14.75 26.51 25.08
N SER A 53 15.04 25.34 24.48
CA SER A 53 16.38 24.97 23.95
C SER A 53 16.79 25.90 22.82
N GLN A 54 18.07 26.31 22.77
CA GLN A 54 18.57 27.29 21.83
C GLN A 54 19.84 26.83 21.13
N ILE A 55 20.00 27.22 19.86
CA ILE A 55 21.27 27.08 19.15
C ILE A 55 22.14 28.29 19.43
N VAL A 56 23.28 28.06 20.08
CA VAL A 56 24.22 29.10 20.47
C VAL A 56 25.45 29.04 19.57
N GLY A 57 25.83 30.19 19.01
CA GLY A 57 27.05 30.34 18.21
C GLY A 57 28.20 30.95 19.05
N LYS A 58 29.41 30.39 18.90
CA LYS A 58 30.63 30.95 19.50
C LYS A 58 31.64 31.29 18.39
N ARG A 59 32.07 32.55 18.35
CA ARG A 59 33.02 33.01 17.33
C ARG A 59 34.30 32.20 17.34
N GLY A 60 34.67 31.62 16.20
CA GLY A 60 35.86 30.78 16.02
C GLY A 60 35.68 29.33 16.46
N ALA A 61 34.63 28.95 17.18
CA ALA A 61 34.38 27.58 17.64
C ALA A 61 33.19 26.92 16.95
N GLY A 62 32.28 27.68 16.36
CA GLY A 62 31.10 27.15 15.66
C GLY A 62 29.80 27.31 16.44
N MET A 63 28.88 26.34 16.32
CA MET A 63 27.55 26.35 16.95
C MET A 63 27.28 25.06 17.70
N ARG A 64 26.37 25.14 18.69
CA ARG A 64 25.91 24.00 19.48
C ARG A 64 24.47 24.23 19.91
N LEU A 65 23.68 23.18 20.00
CA LEU A 65 22.38 23.23 20.69
C LEU A 65 22.62 23.15 22.21
N VAL A 66 22.01 24.05 22.95
CA VAL A 66 21.97 24.02 24.41
C VAL A 66 20.58 23.56 24.83
N PRO A 67 20.40 22.27 25.13
CA PRO A 67 19.11 21.74 25.52
C PRO A 67 18.78 22.19 26.97
N VAL A 68 17.51 22.52 27.20
CA VAL A 68 16.98 22.69 28.55
C VAL A 68 16.71 21.31 29.16
N GLN A 69 16.86 21.19 30.48
CA GLN A 69 16.71 19.92 31.17
C GLN A 69 15.32 19.30 30.90
N GLY A 70 15.28 18.06 30.42
CA GLY A 70 14.07 17.34 30.05
C GLY A 70 13.57 17.56 28.61
N GLU A 71 14.06 18.58 27.88
CA GLU A 71 13.65 18.84 26.50
C GLU A 71 14.37 17.97 25.48
N ALA A 72 15.59 17.48 25.77
CA ALA A 72 16.34 16.65 24.83
C ALA A 72 15.55 15.39 24.41
N ASN A 73 14.97 14.67 25.37
CA ASN A 73 14.15 13.48 25.07
C ASN A 73 12.84 13.85 24.34
N ARG A 74 12.27 15.02 24.61
CA ARG A 74 11.10 15.52 23.89
C ARG A 74 11.46 15.91 22.47
N LEU A 75 12.62 16.51 22.24
CA LEU A 75 13.15 16.83 20.90
C LEU A 75 13.44 15.54 20.11
N VAL A 76 14.05 14.53 20.72
CA VAL A 76 14.26 13.22 20.08
C VAL A 76 12.92 12.59 19.69
N ARG A 77 11.92 12.59 20.58
CA ARG A 77 10.58 12.10 20.25
C ARG A 77 9.96 12.86 19.09
N VAL A 78 10.03 14.20 19.10
CA VAL A 78 9.51 15.02 18.00
C VAL A 78 10.27 14.73 16.70
N LEU A 79 11.56 14.43 16.75
CA LEU A 79 12.36 14.01 15.61
C LEU A 79 12.02 12.60 15.13
N ASP A 80 11.72 11.68 16.04
CA ASP A 80 11.38 10.29 15.72
C ASP A 80 9.90 10.13 15.33
N GLU A 81 9.01 10.89 15.95
CA GLU A 81 7.59 10.95 15.62
C GLU A 81 7.30 11.75 14.35
N SER A 82 8.13 12.74 14.02
CA SER A 82 8.14 13.33 12.70
C SER A 82 8.90 12.38 11.77
N GLU A 83 8.19 11.50 11.09
CA GLU A 83 8.70 10.86 9.89
C GLU A 83 9.07 11.98 8.91
N PHE A 84 10.33 12.42 8.95
CA PHE A 84 10.91 13.35 7.98
C PHE A 84 11.13 12.67 6.62
N SER A 85 10.34 11.64 6.33
CA SER A 85 10.39 10.90 5.07
C SER A 85 9.65 11.60 3.94
N MET A 86 8.85 12.62 4.22
CA MET A 86 8.24 13.41 3.15
C MET A 86 9.24 14.42 2.58
N GLN A 87 9.54 14.27 1.31
CA GLN A 87 10.43 15.18 0.59
C GLN A 87 9.87 16.61 0.61
N PRO A 88 10.71 17.65 0.72
CA PRO A 88 10.26 19.04 0.81
C PRO A 88 9.36 19.46 -0.36
N ARG A 89 9.61 18.94 -1.55
CA ARG A 89 8.79 19.18 -2.75
C ARG A 89 7.38 18.66 -2.57
N PHE A 90 7.27 17.45 -2.06
CA PHE A 90 6.01 16.77 -1.90
C PHE A 90 5.08 17.48 -0.90
N GLU A 91 5.61 17.84 0.27
CA GLU A 91 4.87 18.63 1.26
C GLU A 91 4.37 19.94 0.65
N ARG A 92 5.23 20.62 -0.12
CA ARG A 92 4.87 21.84 -0.84
C ARG A 92 3.73 21.63 -1.83
N LEU A 93 3.79 20.56 -2.63
CA LEU A 93 2.73 20.24 -3.60
C LEU A 93 1.39 19.96 -2.93
N CYS A 94 1.37 19.29 -1.78
CA CYS A 94 0.14 19.12 -0.99
C CYS A 94 -0.40 20.43 -0.43
N GLN A 95 0.48 21.31 0.04
CA GLN A 95 0.12 22.63 0.52
C GLN A 95 -0.42 23.49 -0.62
N GLU A 96 0.21 23.48 -1.80
CA GLU A 96 -0.28 24.13 -3.01
C GLU A 96 -1.67 23.63 -3.39
N MET A 97 -1.88 22.32 -3.43
CA MET A 97 -3.20 21.75 -3.77
C MET A 97 -4.27 22.17 -2.76
N THR A 98 -3.94 22.18 -1.48
CA THR A 98 -4.86 22.65 -0.43
C THR A 98 -5.21 24.13 -0.63
N MET A 99 -4.23 24.98 -0.93
CA MET A 99 -4.44 26.41 -1.20
C MET A 99 -5.27 26.63 -2.47
N PHE A 100 -5.00 25.88 -3.54
CA PHE A 100 -5.78 25.97 -4.77
C PHE A 100 -7.22 25.52 -4.57
N ALA A 101 -7.45 24.56 -3.69
CA ALA A 101 -8.78 24.07 -3.37
C ALA A 101 -9.56 25.01 -2.45
N CYS A 102 -8.95 25.46 -1.35
CA CYS A 102 -9.66 26.21 -0.30
C CYS A 102 -9.69 27.72 -0.53
N ALA A 103 -8.76 28.26 -1.33
CA ALA A 103 -8.67 29.69 -1.64
C ALA A 103 -8.40 29.94 -3.16
N PRO A 104 -9.23 29.39 -4.05
CA PRO A 104 -9.04 29.53 -5.50
C PRO A 104 -9.06 31.02 -5.90
N GLY A 105 -8.15 31.38 -6.77
CA GLY A 105 -8.11 32.76 -7.29
C GLY A 105 -7.52 33.81 -6.35
N THR A 106 -7.04 33.45 -5.16
CA THR A 106 -6.46 34.39 -4.21
C THR A 106 -4.94 34.46 -4.25
N HIS A 107 -4.30 33.39 -4.74
CA HIS A 107 -2.85 33.25 -4.72
C HIS A 107 -2.21 33.55 -6.06
N THR A 108 -1.11 34.31 -6.05
CA THR A 108 -0.19 34.49 -7.16
C THR A 108 1.03 33.58 -6.95
N ALA A 109 1.80 33.30 -8.00
CA ALA A 109 3.06 32.53 -7.87
C ALA A 109 4.04 33.18 -6.88
N GLU A 110 3.99 34.50 -6.72
CA GLU A 110 4.83 35.26 -5.79
C GLU A 110 4.36 35.12 -4.34
N SER A 111 3.04 35.25 -4.10
CA SER A 111 2.46 35.04 -2.76
C SER A 111 2.63 33.62 -2.27
N LEU A 112 2.50 32.61 -3.15
CA LEU A 112 2.77 31.22 -2.83
C LEU A 112 4.24 30.98 -2.51
N ALA A 113 5.16 31.55 -3.30
CA ALA A 113 6.60 31.42 -3.05
C ALA A 113 6.97 31.95 -1.66
N HIS A 114 6.38 33.07 -1.26
CA HIS A 114 6.59 33.65 0.07
C HIS A 114 6.00 32.75 1.18
N ARG A 115 4.76 32.27 1.01
CA ARG A 115 4.08 31.42 2.02
C ARG A 115 4.72 30.05 2.18
N LEU A 116 5.23 29.48 1.09
CA LEU A 116 5.83 28.13 1.06
C LEU A 116 7.37 28.16 1.23
N TYR A 117 7.92 29.33 1.58
CA TYR A 117 9.35 29.53 1.82
C TYR A 117 10.24 29.03 0.66
N THR A 118 9.78 29.27 -0.57
CA THR A 118 10.46 28.90 -1.81
C THR A 118 10.62 30.10 -2.75
N ASN A 119 11.02 29.88 -4.00
CA ASN A 119 11.14 30.94 -4.99
C ASN A 119 10.05 30.83 -6.07
N LYS A 120 9.79 31.95 -6.77
CA LYS A 120 8.76 32.04 -7.82
C LYS A 120 8.99 31.05 -8.98
N GLN A 121 10.26 30.78 -9.34
CA GLN A 121 10.59 29.83 -10.41
C GLN A 121 10.17 28.41 -10.06
N GLN A 122 10.36 28.03 -8.79
CA GLN A 122 9.94 26.72 -8.30
C GLN A 122 8.41 26.59 -8.33
N ILE A 123 7.66 27.58 -7.83
CA ILE A 123 6.19 27.57 -7.93
C ILE A 123 5.72 27.48 -9.38
N GLN A 124 6.35 28.21 -10.30
CA GLN A 124 6.01 28.11 -11.72
C GLN A 124 6.31 26.73 -12.32
N ALA A 125 7.36 26.07 -11.86
CA ALA A 125 7.67 24.69 -12.25
C ALA A 125 6.62 23.72 -11.71
N ASP A 126 6.24 23.87 -10.44
CA ASP A 126 5.22 23.05 -9.78
C ASP A 126 3.84 23.26 -10.42
N VAL A 127 3.47 24.50 -10.76
CA VAL A 127 2.22 24.81 -11.49
C VAL A 127 2.19 24.14 -12.86
N ARG A 128 3.28 24.20 -13.65
CA ARG A 128 3.35 23.50 -14.95
C ARG A 128 3.24 21.97 -14.77
N TRP A 129 3.80 21.46 -13.71
CA TRP A 129 3.69 20.05 -13.34
C TRP A 129 2.24 19.69 -12.99
N TRP A 130 1.57 20.49 -12.13
CA TRP A 130 0.15 20.31 -11.80
C TRP A 130 -0.75 20.37 -13.04
N GLN A 131 -0.52 21.30 -13.95
CA GLN A 131 -1.29 21.39 -15.21
C GLN A 131 -1.25 20.09 -16.03
N ARG A 132 -0.11 19.42 -16.08
CA ARG A 132 0.02 18.13 -16.78
C ARG A 132 -0.74 17.00 -16.05
N ILE A 133 -0.65 16.97 -14.73
CA ILE A 133 -1.30 15.93 -13.93
C ILE A 133 -2.84 16.10 -13.91
N LEU A 134 -3.34 17.31 -13.95
CA LEU A 134 -4.76 17.63 -13.88
C LEU A 134 -5.50 17.45 -15.21
N ALA A 135 -4.78 17.62 -16.32
CA ALA A 135 -5.38 17.62 -17.66
C ALA A 135 -6.18 16.34 -18.01
N PRO A 136 -5.70 15.11 -17.69
CA PRO A 136 -6.45 13.88 -17.96
C PRO A 136 -7.80 13.81 -17.23
N TYR A 137 -7.94 14.52 -16.12
CA TYR A 137 -9.19 14.58 -15.35
C TYR A 137 -10.15 15.68 -15.81
N GLY A 138 -9.81 16.39 -16.86
CA GLY A 138 -10.59 17.56 -17.29
C GLY A 138 -10.55 18.72 -16.30
N ILE A 139 -9.51 18.77 -15.45
CA ILE A 139 -9.25 19.87 -14.52
C ILE A 139 -8.16 20.77 -15.12
N SER A 140 -8.42 22.05 -15.20
CA SER A 140 -7.44 23.07 -15.59
C SER A 140 -6.97 23.87 -14.38
N LEU A 141 -5.68 24.21 -14.38
CA LEU A 141 -5.09 25.14 -13.43
C LEU A 141 -4.82 26.45 -14.16
N THR A 142 -5.66 27.44 -13.93
CA THR A 142 -5.53 28.75 -14.56
C THR A 142 -4.41 29.56 -13.91
N THR A 143 -3.64 30.28 -14.74
CA THR A 143 -2.50 31.11 -14.32
C THR A 143 -2.63 32.48 -14.97
N GLY A 144 -3.39 33.36 -14.37
CA GLY A 144 -3.51 34.74 -14.82
C GLY A 144 -3.04 35.70 -13.73
N ARG A 145 -3.95 36.54 -13.26
CA ARG A 145 -3.70 37.38 -12.08
C ARG A 145 -3.57 36.55 -10.81
N SER A 146 -4.15 35.34 -10.79
CA SER A 146 -4.14 34.41 -9.68
C SER A 146 -4.28 32.97 -10.20
N ILE A 147 -4.00 32.01 -9.32
CA ILE A 147 -4.03 30.57 -9.63
C ILE A 147 -5.35 30.00 -9.11
N ALA A 148 -6.09 29.26 -9.96
CA ALA A 148 -7.35 28.64 -9.59
C ALA A 148 -7.53 27.29 -10.30
N LEU A 149 -8.19 26.34 -9.62
CA LEU A 149 -8.63 25.06 -10.18
C LEU A 149 -10.00 25.24 -10.81
N GLU A 150 -10.13 24.87 -12.07
CA GLU A 150 -11.37 24.91 -12.85
C GLU A 150 -11.67 23.53 -13.44
N GLY A 151 -12.93 23.09 -13.35
CA GLY A 151 -13.41 21.82 -13.84
C GLY A 151 -14.76 21.46 -13.22
N ALA A 152 -15.28 20.27 -13.52
CA ALA A 152 -16.47 19.78 -12.84
C ALA A 152 -16.18 19.67 -11.33
N GLU A 153 -16.96 20.31 -10.51
CA GLU A 153 -16.63 20.52 -9.08
C GLU A 153 -16.45 19.18 -8.32
N TRP A 154 -17.26 18.18 -8.61
CA TRP A 154 -17.12 16.86 -7.99
C TRP A 154 -15.81 16.17 -8.37
N VAL A 155 -15.31 16.36 -9.61
CA VAL A 155 -14.02 15.85 -10.07
C VAL A 155 -12.87 16.59 -9.36
N VAL A 156 -12.97 17.91 -9.28
CA VAL A 156 -11.97 18.74 -8.57
C VAL A 156 -11.84 18.28 -7.13
N ARG A 157 -12.96 18.13 -6.39
CA ARG A 157 -12.92 17.68 -4.99
C ARG A 157 -12.42 16.25 -4.88
N GLY A 158 -12.86 15.34 -5.74
CA GLY A 158 -12.38 13.96 -5.77
C GLY A 158 -10.86 13.89 -5.97
N PHE A 159 -10.32 14.68 -6.88
CA PHE A 159 -8.89 14.77 -7.12
C PHE A 159 -8.13 15.31 -5.90
N VAL A 160 -8.58 16.43 -5.33
CA VAL A 160 -7.97 17.02 -4.12
C VAL A 160 -7.94 16.01 -2.98
N MET A 161 -9.05 15.29 -2.76
CA MET A 161 -9.12 14.26 -1.73
C MET A 161 -8.18 13.09 -2.03
N SER A 162 -8.09 12.66 -3.28
CA SER A 162 -7.14 11.60 -3.69
C SER A 162 -5.69 12.01 -3.42
N VAL A 163 -5.32 13.28 -3.67
CA VAL A 163 -4.01 13.83 -3.30
C VAL A 163 -3.82 13.77 -1.79
N LEU A 164 -4.75 14.29 -1.01
CA LEU A 164 -4.63 14.37 0.45
C LEU A 164 -4.64 12.99 1.13
N PHE A 165 -5.34 12.00 0.57
CA PHE A 165 -5.48 10.66 1.17
C PHE A 165 -4.42 9.66 0.73
N SER A 166 -3.57 10.04 -0.20
CA SER A 166 -2.46 9.16 -0.64
C SER A 166 -1.38 8.96 0.42
N PHE A 167 -1.52 9.58 1.61
CA PHE A 167 -0.54 9.55 2.70
C PHE A 167 -1.04 8.79 3.91
N SER A 168 -0.09 8.38 4.76
CA SER A 168 -0.44 7.93 6.11
C SER A 168 -1.13 9.08 6.86
N ALA A 169 -2.30 8.81 7.42
CA ALA A 169 -3.15 9.80 8.07
C ALA A 169 -2.43 10.66 9.12
N ARG A 170 -1.40 10.12 9.77
CA ARG A 170 -0.68 10.80 10.86
C ARG A 170 0.22 11.93 10.36
N ALA A 171 0.99 11.70 9.30
CA ALA A 171 1.88 12.71 8.73
C ALA A 171 1.10 13.90 8.12
N ILE A 172 -0.02 13.60 7.46
CA ILE A 172 -0.87 14.62 6.85
C ILE A 172 -1.65 15.39 7.89
N LYS A 173 -2.23 14.72 8.87
CA LYS A 173 -3.03 15.34 9.93
C LYS A 173 -2.27 16.46 10.64
N GLN A 174 -1.00 16.22 10.96
CA GLN A 174 -0.18 17.20 11.67
C GLN A 174 0.25 18.40 10.81
N ARG A 175 0.33 18.24 9.47
CA ARG A 175 0.92 19.23 8.57
C ARG A 175 -0.07 19.96 7.69
N ILE A 176 -1.16 19.32 7.29
CA ILE A 176 -2.18 19.90 6.40
C ILE A 176 -3.31 20.54 7.20
N GLU A 177 -3.67 20.05 8.38
CA GLU A 177 -4.70 20.67 9.22
C GLU A 177 -4.47 22.17 9.50
N PRO A 178 -3.25 22.65 9.79
CA PRO A 178 -3.01 24.07 9.95
C PRO A 178 -3.33 24.89 8.69
N TRP A 179 -3.15 24.32 7.51
CA TRP A 179 -3.45 24.98 6.22
C TRP A 179 -4.94 25.00 5.93
N LEU A 180 -5.66 23.92 6.21
CA LEU A 180 -7.12 23.88 6.12
C LEU A 180 -7.77 24.89 7.09
N THR A 181 -7.19 25.09 8.25
CA THR A 181 -7.67 26.07 9.23
C THR A 181 -7.27 27.50 8.89
N GLY A 182 -6.13 27.71 8.21
CA GLY A 182 -5.63 29.03 7.81
C GLY A 182 -6.33 29.66 6.61
N GLU A 183 -6.92 28.86 5.74
CA GLU A 183 -7.49 29.29 4.46
C GLU A 183 -9.03 29.37 4.47
N GLY A 184 -9.60 29.96 5.52
CA GLY A 184 -11.06 30.21 5.59
C GLY A 184 -11.85 29.19 6.40
N VAL A 185 -11.19 28.25 7.05
CA VAL A 185 -11.84 27.35 8.01
C VAL A 185 -11.50 27.79 9.43
N SER A 186 -12.51 28.25 10.15
CA SER A 186 -12.36 28.73 11.54
C SER A 186 -12.04 27.57 12.49
N LYS A 187 -11.12 27.79 13.46
CA LYS A 187 -10.94 26.84 14.57
C LYS A 187 -12.24 26.63 15.35
N HIS A 188 -13.12 27.60 15.37
CA HIS A 188 -14.42 27.55 16.03
C HIS A 188 -15.36 26.54 15.37
N ASP A 189 -15.20 26.31 14.07
CA ASP A 189 -16.01 25.35 13.31
C ASP A 189 -15.52 23.91 13.46
N GLN A 190 -14.32 23.68 14.00
CA GLN A 190 -13.75 22.32 14.16
C GLN A 190 -14.68 21.39 14.93
N GLY A 191 -15.17 21.83 16.09
CA GLY A 191 -16.10 21.04 16.89
C GLY A 191 -17.47 20.81 16.23
N PHE A 192 -17.85 21.66 15.26
CA PHE A 192 -19.07 21.42 14.47
C PHE A 192 -18.85 20.27 13.49
N TYR A 193 -17.75 20.25 12.76
CA TYR A 193 -17.42 19.17 11.83
C TYR A 193 -17.31 17.81 12.55
N GLU A 194 -16.62 17.77 13.68
CA GLU A 194 -16.47 16.56 14.50
C GLU A 194 -17.83 16.03 14.95
N ARG A 195 -18.71 16.88 15.46
CA ARG A 195 -20.08 16.48 15.82
C ARG A 195 -20.87 15.95 14.63
N CYS A 196 -20.73 16.55 13.43
CA CYS A 196 -21.40 16.02 12.24
C CYS A 196 -20.96 14.59 11.91
N ILE A 197 -19.69 14.27 12.10
CA ILE A 197 -19.20 12.89 11.85
C ILE A 197 -19.67 11.93 12.94
N ASP A 198 -19.64 12.35 14.21
CA ASP A 198 -20.11 11.52 15.33
C ASP A 198 -21.59 11.18 15.21
N GLU A 199 -22.42 12.16 14.89
CA GLU A 199 -23.86 11.94 14.68
C GLU A 199 -24.16 11.13 13.43
N ALA A 200 -23.33 11.25 12.35
CA ALA A 200 -23.44 10.36 11.21
C ALA A 200 -23.19 8.91 11.62
N GLN A 201 -22.18 8.64 12.43
CA GLN A 201 -21.91 7.31 12.96
C GLN A 201 -23.06 6.78 13.82
N GLU A 202 -23.64 7.63 14.67
CA GLU A 202 -24.80 7.26 15.50
C GLU A 202 -26.01 6.90 14.64
N SER A 203 -26.29 7.73 13.61
CA SER A 203 -27.41 7.50 12.69
C SER A 203 -27.24 6.23 11.85
N LEU A 204 -26.03 5.98 11.37
CA LEU A 204 -25.70 4.78 10.60
C LEU A 204 -25.60 3.52 11.48
N GLY A 205 -25.38 3.72 12.78
CA GLY A 205 -25.22 2.65 13.75
C GLY A 205 -23.86 1.95 13.73
N PHE A 206 -22.89 2.46 12.96
CA PHE A 206 -21.53 1.92 12.79
C PHE A 206 -20.50 3.00 13.01
N ARG A 207 -19.26 2.59 13.31
CA ARG A 207 -18.13 3.50 13.51
C ARG A 207 -17.21 3.49 12.31
N PHE A 208 -16.80 4.68 11.88
CA PHE A 208 -15.71 4.84 10.91
C PHE A 208 -14.35 4.55 11.57
N SER A 209 -13.39 4.07 10.80
CA SER A 209 -12.00 4.06 11.25
C SER A 209 -11.52 5.48 11.55
N SER A 210 -10.53 5.65 12.42
CA SER A 210 -9.99 6.99 12.76
C SER A 210 -9.51 7.74 11.53
N ASN A 211 -8.97 7.02 10.53
CA ASN A 211 -8.57 7.61 9.26
C ASN A 211 -9.78 8.10 8.46
N ALA A 212 -10.84 7.32 8.38
CA ALA A 212 -12.07 7.69 7.67
C ALA A 212 -12.78 8.88 8.32
N GLN A 213 -12.82 8.95 9.65
CA GLN A 213 -13.37 10.12 10.36
C GLN A 213 -12.62 11.40 9.98
N TRP A 214 -11.28 11.34 9.98
CA TRP A 214 -10.46 12.45 9.55
C TRP A 214 -10.70 12.81 8.09
N GLN A 215 -10.77 11.84 7.19
CA GLN A 215 -11.03 12.04 5.77
C GLN A 215 -12.37 12.76 5.53
N LEU A 216 -13.44 12.32 6.17
CA LEU A 216 -14.75 12.96 6.06
C LEU A 216 -14.76 14.38 6.63
N THR A 217 -14.05 14.61 7.75
CA THR A 217 -13.89 15.94 8.32
C THR A 217 -13.18 16.89 7.35
N VAL A 218 -12.09 16.44 6.72
CA VAL A 218 -11.33 17.22 5.72
C VAL A 218 -12.21 17.52 4.50
N TYR A 219 -12.94 16.51 4.01
CA TYR A 219 -13.86 16.70 2.90
C TYR A 219 -14.91 17.79 3.21
N LEU A 220 -15.56 17.72 4.36
CA LEU A 220 -16.55 18.73 4.78
C LEU A 220 -15.94 20.13 4.82
N LYS A 221 -14.74 20.29 5.36
CA LYS A 221 -14.02 21.58 5.38
C LYS A 221 -13.81 22.13 3.98
N ILE A 222 -13.30 21.30 3.07
CA ILE A 222 -13.06 21.69 1.67
C ILE A 222 -14.38 22.01 0.98
N ALA A 223 -15.41 21.19 1.16
CA ALA A 223 -16.74 21.42 0.58
C ALA A 223 -17.32 22.76 1.02
N VAL A 224 -17.33 23.05 2.32
CA VAL A 224 -17.83 24.33 2.86
C VAL A 224 -17.03 25.52 2.33
N ALA A 225 -15.69 25.44 2.31
CA ALA A 225 -14.85 26.50 1.78
C ALA A 225 -15.15 26.79 0.30
N ARG A 226 -15.28 25.75 -0.51
CA ARG A 226 -15.59 25.89 -1.95
C ARG A 226 -17.01 26.39 -2.22
N ILE A 227 -18.01 25.90 -1.47
CA ILE A 227 -19.40 26.39 -1.58
C ILE A 227 -19.49 27.88 -1.24
N ARG A 228 -18.78 28.36 -0.20
CA ARG A 228 -18.71 29.78 0.13
C ARG A 228 -18.18 30.67 -0.99
N LEU A 229 -17.32 30.10 -1.83
CA LEU A 229 -16.71 30.77 -2.98
C LEU A 229 -17.55 30.61 -4.27
N GLY A 230 -18.73 29.96 -4.19
CA GLY A 230 -19.62 29.75 -5.32
C GLY A 230 -19.34 28.47 -6.14
N TYR A 231 -18.38 27.65 -5.73
CA TYR A 231 -18.10 26.36 -6.37
C TYR A 231 -19.03 25.29 -5.79
N THR A 232 -20.10 24.97 -6.50
CA THR A 232 -21.14 24.04 -6.03
C THR A 232 -21.31 22.88 -7.00
N ILE A 233 -21.65 21.70 -6.47
CA ILE A 233 -22.03 20.55 -7.26
C ILE A 233 -23.53 20.69 -7.61
N SER A 234 -23.83 20.86 -8.90
CA SER A 234 -25.20 21.04 -9.39
C SER A 234 -25.92 19.73 -9.72
N SER A 235 -25.16 18.72 -10.15
CA SER A 235 -25.69 17.39 -10.47
C SER A 235 -24.65 16.32 -10.16
N HIS A 236 -25.10 15.23 -9.54
CA HIS A 236 -24.33 14.03 -9.33
C HIS A 236 -25.27 12.83 -9.36
N ALA A 237 -24.92 11.81 -10.12
CA ALA A 237 -25.70 10.57 -10.16
C ALA A 237 -25.50 9.83 -8.83
N SER A 238 -26.55 9.75 -8.03
CA SER A 238 -26.54 8.93 -6.82
C SER A 238 -27.29 7.64 -7.07
N HIS A 239 -26.72 6.54 -6.63
CA HIS A 239 -27.34 5.22 -6.72
C HIS A 239 -28.20 4.88 -5.48
N ARG A 240 -28.12 5.68 -4.43
CA ARG A 240 -28.86 5.49 -3.18
C ARG A 240 -29.70 6.71 -2.82
N ALA A 241 -30.86 6.47 -2.22
CA ALA A 241 -31.66 7.53 -1.62
C ALA A 241 -30.90 8.21 -0.46
N LEU A 242 -31.09 9.50 -0.31
CA LEU A 242 -30.49 10.25 0.78
C LEU A 242 -31.09 9.78 2.11
N SER A 243 -30.25 9.41 3.07
CA SER A 243 -30.71 9.02 4.40
C SER A 243 -31.28 10.22 5.18
N PRO A 244 -32.15 9.99 6.15
CA PRO A 244 -32.72 11.05 6.96
C PRO A 244 -31.68 11.96 7.60
N TYR A 245 -30.57 11.39 8.09
CA TYR A 245 -29.48 12.14 8.69
C TYR A 245 -28.83 13.12 7.70
N PHE A 246 -28.45 12.66 6.49
CA PHE A 246 -27.82 13.52 5.49
C PHE A 246 -28.81 14.57 4.95
N SER A 247 -30.08 14.26 4.92
CA SER A 247 -31.13 15.24 4.58
C SER A 247 -31.21 16.38 5.61
N ASP A 248 -31.17 16.05 6.92
CA ASP A 248 -31.18 17.05 8.00
C ASP A 248 -29.86 17.83 8.07
N LEU A 249 -28.72 17.14 7.86
CA LEU A 249 -27.38 17.75 7.87
C LEU A 249 -27.28 18.92 6.87
N ARG A 250 -27.97 18.84 5.74
CA ARG A 250 -28.07 19.94 4.78
C ARG A 250 -28.49 21.25 5.45
N GLY A 251 -29.64 21.26 6.11
CA GLY A 251 -30.16 22.46 6.77
C GLY A 251 -29.28 22.95 7.93
N ARG A 252 -28.55 22.04 8.58
CA ARG A 252 -27.60 22.40 9.63
C ARG A 252 -26.36 23.09 9.07
N LEU A 253 -25.80 22.60 7.96
CA LEU A 253 -24.70 23.22 7.24
C LEU A 253 -25.09 24.63 6.74
N GLU A 254 -26.29 24.74 6.13
CA GLU A 254 -26.81 26.02 5.63
C GLU A 254 -26.95 27.07 6.75
N ARG A 255 -27.52 26.68 7.89
CA ARG A 255 -27.69 27.57 9.04
C ARG A 255 -26.39 27.95 9.72
N HIS A 256 -25.47 26.98 9.89
CA HIS A 256 -24.22 27.21 10.61
C HIS A 256 -23.24 28.07 9.80
N PHE A 257 -23.14 27.83 8.50
CA PHE A 257 -22.16 28.51 7.65
C PHE A 257 -22.74 29.64 6.78
N GLY A 258 -24.05 29.84 6.77
CA GLY A 258 -24.70 30.87 5.94
C GLY A 258 -24.55 30.59 4.44
N ILE A 259 -24.57 29.33 4.02
CA ILE A 259 -24.36 28.88 2.64
C ILE A 259 -25.62 28.20 2.12
N THR A 260 -25.71 28.00 0.80
CA THR A 260 -26.74 27.16 0.18
C THR A 260 -26.09 25.85 -0.26
N VAL A 261 -26.63 24.72 0.19
CA VAL A 261 -26.11 23.38 -0.11
C VAL A 261 -27.07 22.65 -1.02
N SER A 262 -26.60 22.19 -2.19
CA SER A 262 -27.43 21.43 -3.13
C SER A 262 -27.70 20.00 -2.62
N LEU A 263 -28.73 19.33 -3.15
CA LEU A 263 -28.96 17.91 -2.86
C LEU A 263 -27.81 17.05 -3.40
N ALA A 264 -27.22 17.43 -4.53
CA ALA A 264 -26.08 16.73 -5.11
C ALA A 264 -24.85 16.71 -4.19
N GLU A 265 -24.63 17.80 -3.43
CA GLU A 265 -23.58 17.86 -2.38
C GLU A 265 -23.81 16.80 -1.29
N MET A 266 -25.05 16.67 -0.83
CA MET A 266 -25.41 15.71 0.22
C MET A 266 -25.33 14.27 -0.26
N HIS A 267 -25.74 14.00 -1.50
CA HIS A 267 -25.57 12.70 -2.11
C HIS A 267 -24.09 12.30 -2.22
N LEU A 268 -23.22 13.22 -2.63
CA LEU A 268 -21.78 12.93 -2.70
C LEU A 268 -21.18 12.72 -1.32
N LEU A 269 -21.57 13.52 -0.32
CA LEU A 269 -21.10 13.35 1.06
C LEU A 269 -21.54 12.00 1.64
N GLN A 270 -22.79 11.59 1.41
CA GLN A 270 -23.28 10.27 1.81
C GLN A 270 -22.49 9.15 1.11
N ALA A 271 -22.28 9.26 -0.20
CA ALA A 271 -21.51 8.29 -0.96
C ALA A 271 -20.04 8.20 -0.45
N MET A 272 -19.45 9.31 -0.06
CA MET A 272 -18.14 9.29 0.60
C MET A 272 -18.17 8.57 1.94
N ALA A 273 -19.18 8.80 2.75
CA ALA A 273 -19.36 8.07 4.01
C ALA A 273 -19.54 6.56 3.77
N ASP A 274 -20.36 6.19 2.79
CA ASP A 274 -20.62 4.79 2.42
C ASP A 274 -19.36 4.06 1.90
N CYS A 275 -18.44 4.77 1.23
CA CYS A 275 -17.20 4.18 0.71
C CYS A 275 -15.98 4.28 1.65
N CYS A 276 -16.14 4.89 2.81
CA CYS A 276 -15.09 4.96 3.82
C CYS A 276 -14.85 3.61 4.51
N THR A 277 -13.70 3.49 5.17
CA THR A 277 -13.36 2.29 5.94
C THR A 277 -14.11 2.29 7.28
N TRP A 278 -14.93 1.27 7.51
CA TRP A 278 -15.61 1.04 8.78
C TRP A 278 -14.67 0.38 9.80
N GLN A 279 -14.90 0.64 11.07
CA GLN A 279 -14.28 -0.17 12.13
C GLN A 279 -14.91 -1.56 12.15
N TRP A 280 -14.07 -2.58 12.27
CA TRP A 280 -14.56 -3.93 12.49
C TRP A 280 -15.38 -4.01 13.77
N SER A 281 -16.57 -4.59 13.68
CA SER A 281 -17.40 -4.93 14.84
C SER A 281 -18.37 -6.05 14.48
N SER A 282 -18.75 -6.87 15.47
CA SER A 282 -19.79 -7.89 15.28
C SER A 282 -21.09 -7.24 14.78
N LYS A 283 -21.43 -6.07 15.33
CA LYS A 283 -22.62 -5.31 14.89
C LYS A 283 -22.58 -4.97 13.40
N LEU A 284 -21.44 -4.55 12.87
CA LEU A 284 -21.28 -4.30 11.44
C LEU A 284 -21.50 -5.58 10.62
N MET A 285 -20.90 -6.67 11.05
CA MET A 285 -21.05 -7.95 10.37
C MET A 285 -22.48 -8.53 10.45
N ASP A 286 -23.18 -8.29 11.51
CA ASP A 286 -24.56 -8.81 11.68
C ASP A 286 -25.60 -7.95 10.96
N GLN A 287 -25.50 -6.63 11.08
CA GLN A 287 -26.58 -5.70 10.71
C GLN A 287 -26.39 -4.99 9.37
N TYR A 288 -25.15 -4.73 8.94
CA TYR A 288 -24.90 -4.11 7.63
C TYR A 288 -25.21 -5.13 6.52
N VAL A 289 -25.94 -4.71 5.50
CA VAL A 289 -26.25 -5.52 4.32
C VAL A 289 -25.74 -4.78 3.09
N PRO A 290 -24.68 -5.29 2.43
CA PRO A 290 -24.24 -4.76 1.14
C PRO A 290 -25.36 -4.86 0.08
N ASP A 291 -25.25 -4.07 -0.98
CA ASP A 291 -26.20 -4.16 -2.08
C ASP A 291 -26.13 -5.51 -2.82
N ASP A 292 -27.22 -5.87 -3.52
CA ASP A 292 -27.35 -7.17 -4.19
C ASP A 292 -26.26 -7.39 -5.26
N ARG A 293 -25.82 -6.32 -5.93
CA ARG A 293 -24.76 -6.38 -6.93
C ARG A 293 -23.42 -6.73 -6.28
N ALA A 294 -23.09 -6.07 -5.19
CA ALA A 294 -21.84 -6.32 -4.45
C ALA A 294 -21.84 -7.73 -3.84
N LEU A 295 -22.96 -8.17 -3.27
CA LEU A 295 -23.13 -9.54 -2.77
C LEU A 295 -23.02 -10.58 -3.90
N GLY A 296 -23.58 -10.29 -5.07
CA GLY A 296 -23.48 -11.15 -6.24
C GLY A 296 -22.01 -11.35 -6.67
N ILE A 297 -21.27 -10.25 -6.83
CA ILE A 297 -19.83 -10.29 -7.16
C ILE A 297 -19.03 -11.05 -6.09
N ALA A 298 -19.29 -10.78 -4.81
CA ALA A 298 -18.64 -11.47 -3.70
C ALA A 298 -18.94 -12.99 -3.70
N GLY A 299 -20.18 -13.37 -4.00
CA GLY A 299 -20.57 -14.77 -4.15
C GLY A 299 -19.86 -15.46 -5.33
N ASP A 300 -19.69 -14.75 -6.46
CA ASP A 300 -18.95 -15.26 -7.61
C ASP A 300 -17.47 -15.47 -7.29
N ILE A 301 -16.85 -14.55 -6.54
CA ILE A 301 -15.48 -14.70 -6.05
C ILE A 301 -15.34 -15.96 -5.19
N VAL A 302 -16.20 -16.13 -4.19
CA VAL A 302 -16.15 -17.29 -3.27
C VAL A 302 -16.35 -18.61 -4.01
N ARG A 303 -17.28 -18.65 -4.97
CA ARG A 303 -17.52 -19.84 -5.82
C ARG A 303 -16.30 -20.16 -6.68
N ALA A 304 -15.74 -19.17 -7.37
CA ALA A 304 -14.58 -19.39 -8.22
C ALA A 304 -13.35 -19.91 -7.43
N LEU A 305 -13.17 -19.41 -6.19
CA LEU A 305 -12.11 -19.92 -5.30
C LEU A 305 -12.41 -21.36 -4.85
N ALA A 306 -13.64 -21.65 -4.45
CA ALA A 306 -14.04 -22.99 -4.03
C ALA A 306 -13.84 -24.02 -5.16
N ASP A 307 -14.26 -23.70 -6.37
CA ASP A 307 -14.08 -24.55 -7.55
C ASP A 307 -12.59 -24.76 -7.86
N SER A 308 -11.80 -23.67 -7.77
CA SER A 308 -10.37 -23.72 -8.07
C SER A 308 -9.58 -24.57 -7.07
N PHE A 309 -9.98 -24.58 -5.80
CA PHE A 309 -9.32 -25.32 -4.73
C PHE A 309 -10.04 -26.62 -4.35
N GLN A 310 -11.09 -26.99 -5.09
CA GLN A 310 -11.90 -28.19 -4.80
C GLN A 310 -12.37 -28.23 -3.33
N SER A 311 -12.80 -27.08 -2.82
CA SER A 311 -13.28 -26.88 -1.46
C SER A 311 -14.76 -26.51 -1.45
N GLU A 312 -15.43 -26.62 -0.30
CA GLU A 312 -16.78 -26.10 -0.16
C GLU A 312 -16.76 -24.56 -0.13
N PRO A 313 -17.70 -23.89 -0.81
CA PRO A 313 -17.82 -22.43 -0.73
C PRO A 313 -18.05 -21.99 0.71
N SER A 314 -17.26 -21.05 1.20
CA SER A 314 -17.40 -20.52 2.57
C SER A 314 -18.24 -19.24 2.60
N PRO A 315 -19.52 -19.30 3.02
CA PRO A 315 -20.42 -18.15 3.01
C PRO A 315 -19.95 -17.00 3.94
N SER A 316 -19.09 -17.31 4.92
CA SER A 316 -18.55 -16.33 5.88
C SER A 316 -17.77 -15.21 5.20
N TYR A 317 -17.19 -15.45 4.01
CA TYR A 317 -16.44 -14.46 3.25
C TYR A 317 -17.31 -13.57 2.34
N VAL A 318 -18.54 -14.00 2.00
CA VAL A 318 -19.40 -13.27 1.06
C VAL A 318 -19.70 -11.86 1.57
N LYS A 319 -20.06 -11.72 2.83
CA LYS A 319 -20.43 -10.41 3.39
C LYS A 319 -19.25 -9.45 3.54
N PRO A 320 -18.09 -9.84 4.12
CA PRO A 320 -16.89 -8.99 4.16
C PRO A 320 -16.45 -8.54 2.77
N LEU A 321 -16.44 -9.44 1.79
CA LEU A 321 -16.11 -9.13 0.41
C LEU A 321 -17.15 -8.19 -0.22
N GLY A 322 -18.43 -8.42 0.03
CA GLY A 322 -19.51 -7.55 -0.43
C GLY A 322 -19.35 -6.12 0.05
N ILE A 323 -18.98 -5.90 1.32
CA ILE A 323 -18.69 -4.56 1.87
C ILE A 323 -17.54 -3.89 1.10
N LEU A 324 -16.46 -4.62 0.82
CA LEU A 324 -15.30 -4.08 0.10
C LEU A 324 -15.61 -3.78 -1.36
N VAL A 325 -16.35 -4.67 -2.03
CA VAL A 325 -16.80 -4.48 -3.42
C VAL A 325 -17.72 -3.28 -3.53
N GLU A 326 -18.74 -3.17 -2.68
CA GLU A 326 -19.65 -2.02 -2.64
C GLU A 326 -18.90 -0.69 -2.45
N SER A 327 -17.97 -0.66 -1.50
CA SER A 327 -17.11 0.49 -1.28
C SER A 327 -16.31 0.86 -2.53
N GLY A 328 -15.72 -0.12 -3.23
CA GLY A 328 -14.96 0.08 -4.47
C GLY A 328 -15.85 0.61 -5.60
N LEU A 329 -17.03 0.02 -5.80
CA LEU A 329 -18.02 0.47 -6.79
C LEU A 329 -18.48 1.91 -6.52
N THR A 330 -18.72 2.26 -5.26
CA THR A 330 -19.13 3.61 -4.85
C THR A 330 -18.02 4.61 -5.09
N ARG A 331 -16.76 4.30 -4.73
CA ARG A 331 -15.60 5.17 -5.03
C ARG A 331 -15.48 5.45 -6.51
N ARG A 332 -15.59 4.41 -7.33
CA ARG A 332 -15.53 4.55 -8.78
C ARG A 332 -16.65 5.44 -9.31
N ALA A 333 -17.89 5.23 -8.87
CA ALA A 333 -19.04 6.05 -9.28
C ALA A 333 -18.90 7.52 -8.90
N CYS A 334 -18.23 7.80 -7.78
CA CYS A 334 -17.95 9.15 -7.28
C CYS A 334 -16.64 9.76 -7.82
N GLY A 335 -15.89 9.01 -8.62
CA GLY A 335 -14.65 9.52 -9.24
C GLY A 335 -13.48 9.74 -8.28
N PHE A 336 -13.47 9.06 -7.11
CA PHE A 336 -12.29 9.14 -6.25
C PHE A 336 -11.55 7.83 -6.09
N THR A 337 -10.25 7.98 -5.82
CA THR A 337 -9.35 6.88 -5.49
C THR A 337 -8.89 7.04 -4.05
N ILE A 338 -9.16 6.05 -3.21
CA ILE A 338 -8.57 5.97 -1.88
C ILE A 338 -7.54 4.87 -1.92
N ARG A 339 -6.27 5.24 -1.85
CA ARG A 339 -5.17 4.26 -1.83
C ARG A 339 -5.21 3.42 -0.56
N ASN A 340 -4.87 2.15 -0.73
CA ASN A 340 -4.48 1.32 0.39
C ASN A 340 -2.99 1.59 0.69
N PRO A 341 -2.62 2.16 1.84
CA PRO A 341 -1.23 2.44 2.16
C PRO A 341 -0.35 1.18 2.22
N ASN A 342 -0.99 0.02 2.41
CA ASN A 342 -0.31 -1.27 2.48
C ASN A 342 -0.30 -2.01 1.12
N GLU A 343 -0.77 -1.39 0.03
CA GLU A 343 -0.88 -2.07 -1.27
C GLU A 343 0.45 -2.65 -1.74
N LEU A 344 1.52 -1.87 -1.66
CA LEU A 344 2.86 -2.30 -2.07
C LEU A 344 3.35 -3.46 -1.20
N ALA A 345 3.21 -3.35 0.12
CA ALA A 345 3.60 -4.40 1.05
C ALA A 345 2.79 -5.68 0.79
N VAL A 346 1.47 -5.57 0.64
CA VAL A 346 0.61 -6.73 0.33
C VAL A 346 1.05 -7.41 -0.96
N LYS A 347 1.25 -6.66 -2.04
CA LYS A 347 1.65 -7.24 -3.33
C LYS A 347 3.05 -7.86 -3.31
N TYR A 348 3.99 -7.28 -2.56
CA TYR A 348 5.36 -7.78 -2.51
C TYR A 348 5.54 -8.89 -1.48
N ASP A 349 5.06 -8.69 -0.25
CA ASP A 349 5.31 -9.63 0.86
C ASP A 349 4.49 -10.91 0.68
N THR A 350 3.24 -10.80 0.18
CA THR A 350 2.35 -11.92 -0.11
C THR A 350 2.21 -12.21 -1.61
N MET A 351 3.31 -12.09 -2.35
CA MET A 351 3.31 -12.19 -3.82
C MET A 351 2.77 -13.55 -4.32
N ASP A 352 3.09 -14.64 -3.66
CA ASP A 352 2.57 -15.98 -3.96
C ASP A 352 1.05 -16.04 -3.86
N SER A 353 0.52 -15.66 -2.72
CA SER A 353 -0.91 -15.64 -2.45
C SER A 353 -1.65 -14.65 -3.36
N PHE A 354 -1.06 -13.48 -3.60
CA PHE A 354 -1.64 -12.46 -4.48
C PHE A 354 -1.67 -12.92 -5.95
N CYS A 355 -0.59 -13.56 -6.41
CA CYS A 355 -0.50 -14.18 -7.73
C CYS A 355 -1.52 -15.31 -7.90
N LEU A 356 -1.65 -16.17 -6.89
CA LEU A 356 -2.61 -17.26 -6.86
C LEU A 356 -4.07 -16.76 -6.92
N LEU A 357 -4.44 -15.81 -6.08
CA LEU A 357 -5.77 -15.20 -6.09
C LEU A 357 -6.09 -14.60 -7.46
N SER A 358 -5.14 -13.92 -8.05
CA SER A 358 -5.36 -13.25 -9.34
C SER A 358 -5.56 -14.24 -10.48
N SER A 359 -4.93 -15.43 -10.42
CA SER A 359 -5.15 -16.50 -11.40
C SER A 359 -6.61 -16.99 -11.40
N VAL A 360 -7.29 -16.91 -10.27
CA VAL A 360 -8.71 -17.27 -10.13
C VAL A 360 -9.60 -16.06 -10.45
N LEU A 361 -9.28 -14.90 -9.89
CA LEU A 361 -10.12 -13.70 -9.99
C LEU A 361 -10.23 -13.16 -11.43
N VAL A 362 -9.23 -13.42 -12.28
CA VAL A 362 -9.27 -13.02 -13.70
C VAL A 362 -10.44 -13.66 -14.46
N ASP A 363 -10.92 -14.80 -14.01
CA ASP A 363 -12.02 -15.53 -14.62
C ASP A 363 -13.40 -15.14 -14.06
N VAL A 364 -13.44 -14.35 -12.98
CA VAL A 364 -14.70 -13.81 -12.43
C VAL A 364 -15.15 -12.62 -13.27
N GLY A 365 -16.05 -12.88 -14.24
CA GLY A 365 -16.53 -11.88 -15.21
C GLY A 365 -17.16 -10.66 -14.54
N THR A 366 -18.01 -10.87 -13.55
CA THR A 366 -18.69 -9.81 -12.80
C THR A 366 -17.70 -8.88 -12.06
N LEU A 367 -16.60 -9.44 -11.55
CA LEU A 367 -15.53 -8.65 -10.90
C LEU A 367 -14.74 -7.82 -11.92
N ARG A 368 -14.43 -8.38 -13.11
CA ARG A 368 -13.79 -7.62 -14.19
C ARG A 368 -14.65 -6.45 -14.67
N GLU A 369 -15.95 -6.68 -14.86
CA GLU A 369 -16.89 -5.63 -15.25
C GLU A 369 -17.02 -4.54 -14.18
N ALA A 370 -16.80 -4.87 -12.90
CA ALA A 370 -16.78 -3.91 -11.81
C ALA A 370 -15.67 -2.86 -11.99
N SER A 371 -14.57 -3.19 -12.69
CA SER A 371 -13.44 -2.31 -12.99
C SER A 371 -12.91 -1.58 -11.73
N LEU A 372 -12.69 -2.33 -10.66
CA LEU A 372 -12.11 -1.83 -9.43
C LEU A 372 -10.63 -1.47 -9.67
N ASN A 373 -10.06 -0.62 -8.84
CA ASN A 373 -8.64 -0.28 -8.93
C ASN A 373 -7.74 -1.26 -8.16
N GLY A 374 -6.42 -1.19 -8.37
CA GLY A 374 -5.45 -2.08 -7.72
C GLY A 374 -5.50 -2.04 -6.18
N SER A 375 -5.80 -0.88 -5.57
CA SER A 375 -5.96 -0.75 -4.12
C SER A 375 -7.20 -1.49 -3.60
N ASP A 376 -8.28 -1.53 -4.36
CA ASP A 376 -9.49 -2.28 -4.00
C ASP A 376 -9.22 -3.78 -4.11
N TYR A 377 -8.50 -4.24 -5.15
CA TYR A 377 -8.06 -5.63 -5.26
C TYR A 377 -7.13 -6.03 -4.11
N ALA A 378 -6.19 -5.19 -3.72
CA ALA A 378 -5.32 -5.46 -2.57
C ALA A 378 -6.11 -5.63 -1.26
N ARG A 379 -7.21 -4.88 -1.07
CA ARG A 379 -8.12 -5.05 0.08
C ARG A 379 -8.89 -6.36 0.03
N ILE A 380 -9.39 -6.73 -1.15
CA ILE A 380 -10.06 -8.01 -1.39
C ILE A 380 -9.08 -9.15 -1.10
N ALA A 381 -7.86 -9.07 -1.61
CA ALA A 381 -6.81 -10.06 -1.38
C ALA A 381 -6.51 -10.25 0.11
N LEU A 382 -6.42 -9.17 0.90
CA LEU A 382 -6.19 -9.27 2.35
C LEU A 382 -7.26 -10.10 3.07
N VAL A 383 -8.54 -9.97 2.69
CA VAL A 383 -9.61 -10.80 3.27
C VAL A 383 -9.47 -12.25 2.82
N LEU A 384 -9.01 -12.47 1.60
CA LEU A 384 -8.87 -13.81 1.04
C LEU A 384 -7.59 -14.53 1.45
N LEU A 385 -6.61 -13.85 2.05
CA LEU A 385 -5.42 -14.52 2.61
C LEU A 385 -5.80 -15.55 3.68
N GLU A 386 -6.72 -15.20 4.57
CA GLU A 386 -7.23 -16.14 5.57
C GLU A 386 -7.91 -17.35 4.93
N TYR A 387 -8.69 -17.13 3.88
CA TYR A 387 -9.29 -18.23 3.11
C TYR A 387 -8.23 -19.15 2.50
N LEU A 388 -7.20 -18.58 1.89
CA LEU A 388 -6.09 -19.36 1.33
C LEU A 388 -5.35 -20.15 2.40
N GLU A 389 -5.08 -19.56 3.55
CA GLU A 389 -4.47 -20.28 4.66
C GLU A 389 -5.32 -21.44 5.17
N GLN A 390 -6.65 -21.29 5.20
CA GLN A 390 -7.55 -22.39 5.56
C GLN A 390 -7.56 -23.51 4.53
N VAL A 391 -7.50 -23.18 3.25
CA VAL A 391 -7.43 -24.18 2.16
C VAL A 391 -6.07 -24.86 2.13
N ASP A 392 -4.98 -24.10 2.32
CA ASP A 392 -3.61 -24.64 2.41
C ASP A 392 -3.42 -25.46 3.71
N TYR A 393 -4.14 -25.11 4.78
CA TYR A 393 -4.20 -25.92 6.00
C TYR A 393 -4.76 -27.33 5.76
N GLN A 394 -5.66 -27.52 4.81
CA GLN A 394 -6.12 -28.84 4.38
C GLN A 394 -5.05 -29.62 3.58
N ARG A 395 -4.09 -28.93 2.98
CA ARG A 395 -2.92 -29.49 2.31
C ARG A 395 -1.71 -29.54 3.24
N ARG A 396 -1.81 -30.35 4.29
CA ARG A 396 -0.69 -30.53 5.22
C ARG A 396 0.44 -31.33 4.57
N TYR A 397 1.67 -30.88 4.79
CA TYR A 397 2.86 -31.64 4.44
C TYR A 397 2.89 -32.96 5.21
N ARG A 398 3.11 -34.05 4.51
CA ARG A 398 3.19 -35.38 5.12
C ARG A 398 4.62 -35.61 5.62
N ALA A 399 4.81 -35.51 6.92
CA ALA A 399 6.09 -35.83 7.54
C ALA A 399 6.14 -37.28 8.00
N GLY A 400 7.26 -37.93 7.76
CA GLY A 400 7.61 -39.16 8.46
C GLY A 400 8.39 -38.79 9.72
N LEU A 401 7.90 -39.19 10.90
CA LEU A 401 8.64 -39.00 12.15
C LEU A 401 9.54 -40.21 12.40
N VAL A 402 10.86 -40.02 12.23
CA VAL A 402 11.84 -41.10 12.43
C VAL A 402 12.28 -41.10 13.89
N VAL A 403 12.08 -42.24 14.54
CA VAL A 403 12.30 -42.40 15.98
C VAL A 403 13.18 -43.59 16.30
N ASN A 404 14.02 -43.41 17.33
CA ASN A 404 14.79 -44.48 17.99
C ASN A 404 14.43 -44.54 19.51
N CYS A 405 13.28 -44.01 19.89
CA CYS A 405 12.84 -43.85 21.26
C CYS A 405 11.58 -44.70 21.57
N GLY A 406 11.15 -44.69 22.83
CA GLY A 406 9.93 -45.36 23.25
C GLY A 406 8.65 -44.78 22.64
N ILE A 407 7.58 -45.55 22.66
CA ILE A 407 6.28 -45.24 22.08
C ILE A 407 5.68 -43.94 22.65
N ASP A 408 5.90 -43.68 23.93
CA ASP A 408 5.46 -42.48 24.63
C ASP A 408 6.09 -41.20 24.04
N MET A 409 7.40 -41.20 23.82
CA MET A 409 8.13 -40.09 23.22
C MET A 409 7.79 -39.92 21.75
N ALA A 410 7.59 -41.00 21.00
CA ALA A 410 7.18 -40.96 19.62
C ALA A 410 5.79 -40.31 19.44
N LEU A 411 4.82 -40.70 20.26
CA LEU A 411 3.47 -40.11 20.26
C LEU A 411 3.46 -38.68 20.77
N TYR A 412 4.28 -38.34 21.77
CA TYR A 412 4.46 -36.98 22.22
C TYR A 412 5.03 -36.09 21.11
N GLY A 413 6.08 -36.55 20.43
CA GLY A 413 6.68 -35.83 19.30
C GLY A 413 5.68 -35.57 18.20
N LYS A 414 4.93 -36.58 17.76
CA LYS A 414 3.85 -36.44 16.79
C LYS A 414 2.84 -35.36 17.24
N HIS A 415 2.29 -35.49 18.44
CA HIS A 415 1.30 -34.54 18.95
C HIS A 415 1.86 -33.11 19.00
N ARG A 416 3.09 -32.96 19.44
CA ARG A 416 3.74 -31.66 19.57
C ARG A 416 3.95 -30.99 18.22
N ILE A 417 4.45 -31.71 17.22
CA ILE A 417 4.65 -31.23 15.85
C ILE A 417 3.30 -30.79 15.26
N GLU A 418 2.30 -31.66 15.26
CA GLU A 418 1.00 -31.38 14.65
C GLU A 418 0.25 -30.21 15.35
N LYS A 419 0.48 -30.04 16.66
CA LYS A 419 -0.10 -28.93 17.43
C LYS A 419 0.56 -27.58 17.15
N LEU A 420 1.88 -27.56 16.98
CA LEU A 420 2.66 -26.32 16.90
C LEU A 420 2.96 -25.92 15.45
N VAL A 421 3.01 -26.88 14.53
CA VAL A 421 3.22 -26.65 13.09
C VAL A 421 1.98 -27.08 12.32
N SER A 422 1.02 -26.18 12.21
CA SER A 422 -0.29 -26.45 11.60
C SER A 422 -0.21 -26.98 10.16
N LYS A 423 0.82 -26.60 9.44
CA LYS A 423 1.08 -27.04 8.04
C LYS A 423 1.66 -28.46 7.94
N VAL A 424 1.98 -29.12 9.02
CA VAL A 424 2.57 -30.46 9.03
C VAL A 424 1.61 -31.48 9.61
N ARG A 425 1.48 -32.61 8.93
CA ARG A 425 0.85 -33.83 9.42
C ARG A 425 1.89 -34.93 9.51
N VAL A 426 2.05 -35.54 10.65
CA VAL A 426 2.87 -36.75 10.79
C VAL A 426 2.10 -37.93 10.21
N ALA A 427 2.38 -38.25 8.97
CA ALA A 427 1.70 -39.31 8.22
C ALA A 427 1.96 -40.68 8.83
N ASP A 428 3.19 -40.91 9.29
CA ASP A 428 3.60 -42.16 9.91
C ASP A 428 4.76 -41.92 10.89
N ILE A 429 4.93 -42.83 11.85
CA ILE A 429 6.08 -42.93 12.75
C ILE A 429 6.86 -44.15 12.33
N VAL A 430 8.12 -43.99 11.96
CA VAL A 430 8.97 -45.03 11.38
C VAL A 430 10.31 -45.10 12.10
N THR A 431 10.99 -46.21 11.96
CA THR A 431 12.34 -46.42 12.46
C THR A 431 13.40 -46.06 11.41
N GLU A 432 14.62 -45.78 11.86
CA GLU A 432 15.73 -45.49 10.93
C GLU A 432 16.02 -46.67 10.03
N ASP A 433 15.96 -47.90 10.55
CA ASP A 433 16.17 -49.15 9.76
C ASP A 433 15.15 -49.27 8.63
N GLU A 434 13.87 -48.94 8.88
CA GLU A 434 12.82 -48.98 7.85
C GLU A 434 13.11 -47.97 6.74
N ILE A 435 13.53 -46.75 7.09
CA ILE A 435 13.89 -45.70 6.12
C ILE A 435 15.12 -46.11 5.31
N GLN A 436 16.18 -46.65 5.95
CA GLN A 436 17.37 -47.10 5.25
C GLN A 436 17.07 -48.24 4.29
N MET A 437 16.22 -49.21 4.67
CA MET A 437 15.79 -50.30 3.79
C MET A 437 14.98 -49.78 2.59
N GLU A 438 14.13 -48.80 2.75
CA GLU A 438 13.37 -48.18 1.65
C GLU A 438 14.31 -47.37 0.73
N CYS A 439 15.23 -46.58 1.25
CA CYS A 439 16.24 -45.88 0.46
C CYS A 439 17.12 -46.82 -0.36
N ALA A 440 17.51 -47.95 0.22
CA ALA A 440 18.32 -48.97 -0.49
C ALA A 440 17.56 -49.63 -1.65
N ARG A 441 16.23 -49.66 -1.60
CA ARG A 441 15.38 -50.20 -2.67
C ARG A 441 15.08 -49.18 -3.75
N SER A 442 14.63 -48.02 -3.40
CA SER A 442 14.37 -46.86 -4.25
C SER A 442 13.78 -45.72 -3.41
N ASN A 443 14.26 -44.50 -3.55
CA ASN A 443 13.68 -43.33 -2.89
C ASN A 443 12.24 -43.01 -3.35
N VAL A 444 11.77 -43.58 -4.45
CA VAL A 444 10.43 -43.32 -5.02
C VAL A 444 9.35 -43.69 -4.03
N GLY A 445 9.46 -44.79 -3.29
CA GLY A 445 8.49 -45.19 -2.28
C GLY A 445 8.37 -44.22 -1.11
N LEU A 446 9.45 -43.57 -0.75
CA LEU A 446 9.44 -42.56 0.31
C LEU A 446 8.71 -41.26 -0.12
N PHE A 447 8.91 -40.80 -1.36
CA PHE A 447 8.19 -39.63 -1.89
C PHE A 447 6.68 -39.87 -2.04
N ASP A 448 6.27 -41.12 -2.23
CA ASP A 448 4.84 -41.45 -2.24
C ASP A 448 4.19 -41.36 -0.85
N ARG A 449 4.97 -41.55 0.22
CA ARG A 449 4.49 -41.57 1.61
C ARG A 449 4.71 -40.22 2.29
N PHE A 450 5.88 -39.61 2.14
CA PHE A 450 6.33 -38.46 2.87
C PHE A 450 6.81 -37.34 1.94
N ASP A 451 6.56 -36.13 2.33
CA ASP A 451 7.15 -34.95 1.68
C ASP A 451 8.55 -34.68 2.28
N PHE A 452 8.76 -35.04 3.57
CA PHE A 452 10.03 -34.95 4.28
C PHE A 452 10.04 -35.80 5.56
N LEU A 453 11.21 -35.91 6.19
CA LEU A 453 11.39 -36.62 7.45
C LEU A 453 11.73 -35.64 8.59
N ILE A 454 11.22 -35.92 9.76
CA ILE A 454 11.60 -35.26 11.02
C ILE A 454 12.26 -36.33 11.89
N SER A 455 13.46 -36.07 12.42
CA SER A 455 14.20 -37.02 13.26
C SER A 455 14.76 -36.37 14.49
N PHE A 456 15.01 -37.14 15.54
CA PHE A 456 15.70 -36.68 16.76
C PHE A 456 17.22 -36.74 16.64
N GLU A 457 17.73 -37.45 15.62
CA GLU A 457 19.15 -37.61 15.33
C GLU A 457 19.42 -37.43 13.83
N PRO A 458 20.62 -37.04 13.43
CA PRO A 458 20.97 -36.94 12.01
C PRO A 458 20.80 -38.28 11.29
N LEU A 459 20.07 -38.28 10.18
CA LEU A 459 19.85 -39.49 9.35
C LEU A 459 20.91 -39.59 8.26
N ALA A 460 21.40 -40.79 8.02
CA ALA A 460 22.33 -41.11 6.92
C ALA A 460 21.55 -41.48 5.65
N VAL A 461 20.61 -40.63 5.21
CA VAL A 461 19.76 -40.89 4.05
C VAL A 461 19.72 -39.70 3.12
N ASP A 462 19.64 -39.94 1.83
CA ASP A 462 19.50 -38.91 0.78
C ASP A 462 17.99 -38.61 0.57
N PHE A 463 17.35 -38.09 1.61
CA PHE A 463 15.96 -37.66 1.60
C PHE A 463 15.81 -36.40 2.45
N PRO A 464 14.94 -35.44 2.03
CA PRO A 464 14.72 -34.21 2.79
C PRO A 464 14.41 -34.50 4.26
N SER A 465 15.23 -34.00 5.18
CA SER A 465 15.06 -34.25 6.61
C SER A 465 15.43 -33.05 7.48
N VAL A 466 14.78 -32.95 8.64
CA VAL A 466 15.11 -31.95 9.66
C VAL A 466 15.33 -32.65 11.00
N VAL A 467 16.40 -32.26 11.67
CA VAL A 467 16.73 -32.77 13.02
C VAL A 467 16.15 -31.81 14.05
N VAL A 468 15.38 -32.36 15.00
CA VAL A 468 14.77 -31.64 16.10
C VAL A 468 15.19 -32.24 17.44
N SER A 469 15.06 -31.47 18.51
CA SER A 469 15.30 -31.98 19.85
C SER A 469 14.14 -32.90 20.31
N SER A 470 14.39 -33.77 21.25
CA SER A 470 13.35 -34.67 21.80
C SER A 470 12.21 -33.93 22.50
N THR A 471 12.43 -32.70 22.94
CA THR A 471 11.43 -31.84 23.60
C THR A 471 10.66 -30.95 22.60
N ILE A 472 11.15 -30.84 21.38
CA ILE A 472 10.58 -30.01 20.29
C ILE A 472 10.28 -28.60 20.80
N ASP A 473 11.30 -27.80 20.91
CA ASP A 473 11.22 -26.41 21.40
C ASP A 473 10.87 -25.43 20.26
N GLU A 474 10.79 -24.13 20.58
CA GLU A 474 10.44 -23.09 19.59
C GLU A 474 11.45 -23.01 18.44
N ARG A 475 12.74 -23.26 18.69
CA ARG A 475 13.77 -23.26 17.65
C ARG A 475 13.64 -24.44 16.69
N ASP A 476 13.14 -25.57 17.20
CA ASP A 476 12.83 -26.74 16.37
C ASP A 476 11.67 -26.44 15.43
N ILE A 477 10.64 -25.75 15.96
CA ILE A 477 9.50 -25.31 15.16
C ILE A 477 9.94 -24.34 14.07
N GLU A 478 10.76 -23.34 14.41
CA GLU A 478 11.34 -22.41 13.43
C GLU A 478 12.13 -23.15 12.34
N ARG A 479 12.93 -24.17 12.72
CA ARG A 479 13.67 -25.03 11.76
C ARG A 479 12.74 -25.82 10.86
N ILE A 480 11.70 -26.45 11.41
CA ILE A 480 10.72 -27.17 10.59
C ILE A 480 10.05 -26.22 9.61
N VAL A 481 9.55 -25.06 10.06
CA VAL A 481 8.86 -24.09 9.22
C VAL A 481 9.79 -23.52 8.15
N ALA A 482 11.03 -23.16 8.49
CA ALA A 482 12.03 -22.65 7.55
C ALA A 482 12.46 -23.67 6.50
N SER A 483 12.37 -24.97 6.83
CA SER A 483 12.76 -26.05 5.93
C SER A 483 11.64 -26.45 4.96
N ILE A 484 10.37 -26.19 5.28
CA ILE A 484 9.23 -26.57 4.41
C ILE A 484 9.38 -26.07 2.96
N PRO A 485 9.72 -24.82 2.69
CA PRO A 485 9.92 -24.33 1.32
C PRO A 485 11.10 -25.01 0.60
N LEU A 486 12.14 -25.41 1.35
CA LEU A 486 13.35 -26.02 0.80
C LEU A 486 13.14 -27.47 0.35
N TRP A 487 12.18 -28.18 0.93
CA TRP A 487 11.94 -29.60 0.60
C TRP A 487 11.14 -29.82 -0.67
N LYS A 488 10.23 -28.89 -1.00
CA LYS A 488 9.54 -28.94 -2.29
C LYS A 488 10.44 -28.61 -3.47
N SER A 489 11.48 -27.85 -3.22
CA SER A 489 12.48 -27.50 -4.22
C SER A 489 13.55 -28.58 -4.40
N GLY A 490 13.34 -29.84 -4.07
CA GLY A 490 14.18 -31.04 -4.26
C GLY A 490 15.52 -30.96 -5.02
N HIS A 491 15.83 -29.81 -5.51
CA HIS A 491 17.08 -29.16 -5.92
C HIS A 491 16.88 -27.67 -5.77
N GLU A 492 17.88 -26.91 -5.36
CA GLU A 492 18.01 -25.48 -5.61
C GLU A 492 18.04 -25.23 -7.13
N ALA A 493 16.94 -25.49 -7.80
CA ALA A 493 16.80 -25.05 -9.18
C ALA A 493 16.68 -23.54 -9.10
N GLU A 494 17.80 -22.84 -9.35
CA GLU A 494 17.77 -21.40 -9.60
C GLU A 494 16.61 -21.12 -10.54
N LEU A 495 15.74 -20.19 -10.15
CA LEU A 495 14.61 -19.79 -10.99
C LEU A 495 15.16 -19.43 -12.39
N PRO A 496 14.79 -20.15 -13.45
CA PRO A 496 15.27 -19.84 -14.79
C PRO A 496 14.91 -18.41 -15.15
N TRP A 497 15.88 -17.62 -15.54
CA TRP A 497 15.62 -16.25 -15.93
C TRP A 497 16.33 -15.86 -17.23
N VAL A 498 15.79 -14.86 -17.91
CA VAL A 498 16.37 -14.28 -19.12
C VAL A 498 16.35 -12.78 -19.04
N HIS A 499 17.38 -12.15 -19.61
CA HIS A 499 17.46 -10.71 -19.74
C HIS A 499 17.11 -10.29 -21.16
N ARG A 500 16.23 -9.30 -21.31
CA ARG A 500 15.78 -8.76 -22.60
C ARG A 500 15.83 -7.24 -22.61
N LYS A 501 15.69 -6.67 -23.79
CA LYS A 501 15.50 -5.23 -23.97
C LYS A 501 14.07 -4.97 -24.40
N LEU A 502 13.38 -4.09 -23.67
CA LEU A 502 12.06 -3.62 -24.06
C LEU A 502 12.22 -2.36 -24.92
N LYS A 503 11.75 -2.41 -26.16
CA LYS A 503 11.73 -1.23 -27.04
C LYS A 503 10.81 -0.16 -26.44
N ARG A 504 11.28 1.07 -26.52
CA ARG A 504 10.71 2.25 -25.87
C ARG A 504 9.21 2.43 -26.13
N GLY A 505 8.40 2.26 -25.08
CA GLY A 505 7.07 2.84 -24.99
C GLY A 505 7.17 4.10 -24.12
N VAL A 506 6.82 5.25 -24.65
CA VAL A 506 6.96 6.54 -23.93
C VAL A 506 5.88 6.71 -22.85
N ARG A 507 4.83 5.89 -22.87
CA ARG A 507 3.66 5.94 -21.96
C ARG A 507 3.30 4.55 -21.47
N ASN A 508 2.53 4.49 -20.37
CA ASN A 508 2.02 3.27 -19.75
C ASN A 508 1.47 2.25 -20.77
N ALA A 509 0.55 2.68 -21.62
CA ALA A 509 -0.04 1.82 -22.66
C ALA A 509 1.01 1.23 -23.64
N GLY A 510 2.07 1.96 -23.95
CA GLY A 510 3.16 1.48 -24.81
C GLY A 510 4.02 0.42 -24.14
N VAL A 511 4.25 0.53 -22.82
CA VAL A 511 4.99 -0.47 -22.04
C VAL A 511 4.17 -1.75 -21.92
N VAL A 512 2.88 -1.65 -21.57
CA VAL A 512 1.96 -2.78 -21.47
C VAL A 512 1.86 -3.52 -22.80
N ARG A 513 1.68 -2.79 -23.91
CA ARG A 513 1.60 -3.39 -25.24
C ARG A 513 2.91 -4.06 -25.65
N GLY A 514 4.04 -3.40 -25.40
CA GLY A 514 5.36 -3.96 -25.72
C GLY A 514 5.66 -5.23 -24.94
N LEU A 515 5.30 -5.29 -23.64
CA LEU A 515 5.43 -6.50 -22.82
C LEU A 515 4.56 -7.64 -23.35
N TYR A 516 3.29 -7.34 -23.63
CA TYR A 516 2.37 -8.33 -24.17
C TYR A 516 2.87 -8.92 -25.49
N ASP A 517 3.25 -8.06 -26.43
CA ASP A 517 3.71 -8.48 -27.76
C ASP A 517 5.00 -9.30 -27.68
N ASP A 518 5.94 -8.97 -26.78
CA ASP A 518 7.18 -9.74 -26.60
C ASP A 518 6.91 -11.10 -25.96
N LEU A 519 6.11 -11.16 -24.88
CA LEU A 519 5.77 -12.40 -24.21
C LEU A 519 4.99 -13.35 -25.15
N LEU A 520 4.05 -12.81 -25.93
CA LEU A 520 3.30 -13.58 -26.92
C LEU A 520 4.20 -14.10 -28.05
N ALA A 521 5.07 -13.24 -28.61
CA ALA A 521 5.99 -13.60 -29.68
C ALA A 521 7.00 -14.69 -29.28
N ASN A 522 7.36 -14.76 -28.00
CA ASN A 522 8.25 -15.78 -27.46
C ASN A 522 7.50 -17.04 -27.01
N GLY A 523 6.18 -17.12 -27.20
CA GLY A 523 5.35 -18.24 -26.79
C GLY A 523 5.29 -18.45 -25.26
N GLU A 524 5.52 -17.38 -24.50
CA GLU A 524 5.52 -17.42 -23.04
C GLU A 524 4.16 -17.12 -22.45
N LEU A 525 3.28 -16.51 -23.24
CA LEU A 525 1.95 -16.10 -22.85
C LEU A 525 0.95 -16.46 -23.95
N ASP A 526 -0.18 -17.03 -23.57
CA ASP A 526 -1.33 -17.29 -24.45
C ASP A 526 -2.61 -16.74 -23.80
N LEU A 527 -2.69 -15.41 -23.73
CA LEU A 527 -3.83 -14.67 -23.20
C LEU A 527 -4.30 -13.65 -24.23
N THR A 528 -5.57 -13.29 -24.16
CA THR A 528 -6.06 -12.11 -24.89
C THR A 528 -5.47 -10.81 -24.28
N TYR A 529 -5.30 -9.78 -25.12
CA TYR A 529 -4.75 -8.52 -24.67
C TYR A 529 -5.56 -7.89 -23.52
N ASP A 530 -6.89 -7.94 -23.58
CA ASP A 530 -7.75 -7.38 -22.52
C ASP A 530 -7.57 -8.08 -21.17
N ARG A 531 -7.41 -9.42 -21.18
CA ARG A 531 -7.10 -10.17 -19.94
C ARG A 531 -5.71 -9.81 -19.40
N PHE A 532 -4.73 -9.65 -20.29
CA PHE A 532 -3.39 -9.25 -19.89
C PHE A 532 -3.38 -7.84 -19.30
N VAL A 533 -4.07 -6.88 -19.92
CA VAL A 533 -4.21 -5.50 -19.39
C VAL A 533 -4.82 -5.53 -17.99
N TRP A 534 -5.90 -6.28 -17.81
CA TRP A 534 -6.55 -6.41 -16.50
C TRP A 534 -5.60 -6.98 -15.43
N LEU A 535 -4.88 -8.06 -15.74
CA LEU A 535 -3.88 -8.65 -14.84
C LEU A 535 -2.76 -7.65 -14.56
N PHE A 536 -2.28 -6.95 -15.57
CA PHE A 536 -1.24 -5.95 -15.42
C PHE A 536 -1.68 -4.82 -14.47
N GLU A 537 -2.84 -4.22 -14.69
CA GLU A 537 -3.37 -3.15 -13.84
C GLU A 537 -3.65 -3.61 -12.41
N THR A 538 -4.03 -4.86 -12.23
CA THR A 538 -4.36 -5.43 -10.91
C THR A 538 -3.11 -5.84 -10.13
N LEU A 539 -2.18 -6.53 -10.79
CA LEU A 539 -1.05 -7.22 -10.16
C LEU A 539 0.22 -6.39 -10.09
N SER A 540 0.49 -5.58 -11.14
CA SER A 540 1.74 -4.88 -11.19
C SER A 540 1.87 -3.81 -10.11
N PHE A 541 3.09 -3.58 -9.71
CA PHE A 541 3.48 -2.51 -8.80
C PHE A 541 4.91 -2.08 -9.11
N VAL A 542 5.29 -0.90 -8.68
CA VAL A 542 6.65 -0.40 -8.86
C VAL A 542 7.34 -0.35 -7.50
N LYS A 543 8.49 -1.02 -7.40
CA LYS A 543 9.38 -0.97 -6.24
C LYS A 543 10.73 -0.42 -6.69
N GLY A 544 11.18 0.68 -6.06
CA GLY A 544 12.31 1.46 -6.57
C GLY A 544 12.05 1.94 -8.01
N ARG A 545 12.94 1.59 -8.93
CA ARG A 545 12.82 1.91 -10.37
C ARG A 545 12.44 0.70 -11.23
N THR A 546 11.94 -0.37 -10.60
CA THR A 546 11.56 -1.61 -11.27
C THR A 546 10.06 -1.82 -11.20
N LEU A 547 9.42 -1.97 -12.36
CA LEU A 547 8.06 -2.45 -12.47
C LEU A 547 8.06 -3.97 -12.29
N VAL A 548 7.30 -4.47 -11.34
CA VAL A 548 7.20 -5.89 -10.99
C VAL A 548 5.82 -6.42 -11.37
N LEU A 549 5.78 -7.57 -12.03
CA LEU A 549 4.56 -8.26 -12.43
C LEU A 549 4.76 -9.77 -12.21
N ALA A 550 3.92 -10.38 -11.39
CA ALA A 550 3.90 -11.83 -11.22
C ALA A 550 2.58 -12.39 -11.78
N LEU A 551 2.69 -13.32 -12.73
CA LEU A 551 1.56 -13.92 -13.43
C LEU A 551 1.53 -15.44 -13.20
N CYS A 552 0.39 -15.95 -12.73
CA CYS A 552 0.05 -17.37 -12.77
C CYS A 552 -1.19 -17.53 -13.66
N CYS A 553 -1.05 -18.06 -14.86
CA CYS A 553 -2.16 -18.11 -15.80
C CYS A 553 -2.04 -19.25 -16.82
N GLU A 554 -3.15 -19.55 -17.48
CA GLU A 554 -3.17 -20.42 -18.65
C GLU A 554 -2.29 -19.85 -19.76
N GLY A 555 -1.70 -20.74 -20.57
CA GLY A 555 -0.80 -20.34 -21.67
C GLY A 555 0.65 -20.13 -21.26
N VAL A 556 0.99 -20.07 -19.97
CA VAL A 556 2.38 -20.13 -19.52
C VAL A 556 2.85 -21.59 -19.53
N GLN A 557 3.94 -21.87 -20.25
CA GLN A 557 4.41 -23.24 -20.46
C GLN A 557 5.35 -23.74 -19.35
N ARG A 558 6.06 -22.83 -18.69
CA ARG A 558 7.04 -23.16 -17.65
C ARG A 558 7.31 -21.97 -16.74
N THR A 559 7.65 -22.26 -15.48
CA THR A 559 8.05 -21.26 -14.50
C THR A 559 9.37 -20.63 -14.90
N ARG A 560 9.40 -19.28 -15.02
CA ARG A 560 10.59 -18.49 -15.34
C ARG A 560 10.41 -17.01 -14.99
N ALA A 561 11.53 -16.32 -14.85
CA ALA A 561 11.54 -14.86 -14.76
C ALA A 561 12.09 -14.24 -16.06
N VAL A 562 11.58 -13.06 -16.40
CA VAL A 562 12.07 -12.23 -17.51
C VAL A 562 12.36 -10.84 -16.98
N LEU A 563 13.62 -10.41 -17.08
CA LEU A 563 14.04 -9.07 -16.72
C LEU A 563 14.20 -8.25 -18.01
N TYR A 564 13.47 -7.15 -18.11
CA TYR A 564 13.55 -6.24 -19.24
C TYR A 564 14.31 -4.98 -18.84
N GLN A 565 15.39 -4.69 -19.54
CA GLN A 565 16.02 -3.37 -19.52
C GLN A 565 15.28 -2.46 -20.48
N MET A 566 14.77 -1.34 -20.00
CA MET A 566 14.07 -0.36 -20.83
C MET A 566 15.08 0.50 -21.62
N GLU A 567 14.76 0.82 -22.86
CA GLU A 567 15.55 1.77 -23.68
C GLU A 567 15.23 3.22 -23.27
N GLY A 568 15.75 3.63 -22.11
CA GLY A 568 15.45 4.90 -21.44
C GLY A 568 14.33 4.74 -20.41
N ASP A 569 14.20 5.72 -19.54
CA ASP A 569 13.19 5.67 -18.48
C ASP A 569 11.78 5.86 -19.06
N ALA A 570 10.86 5.01 -18.66
CA ALA A 570 9.44 5.19 -18.92
C ALA A 570 8.71 5.54 -17.62
N HIS A 571 7.57 6.19 -17.75
CA HIS A 571 6.69 6.43 -16.62
C HIS A 571 5.56 5.39 -16.67
N VAL A 572 5.49 4.54 -15.65
CA VAL A 572 4.45 3.53 -15.47
C VAL A 572 3.77 3.79 -14.15
N PHE A 573 2.47 3.96 -14.17
CA PHE A 573 1.70 4.44 -13.01
C PHE A 573 2.28 5.74 -12.41
N GLY A 574 2.81 6.64 -13.28
CA GLY A 574 3.46 7.88 -12.88
C GLY A 574 4.85 7.74 -12.26
N LYS A 575 5.34 6.51 -12.01
CA LYS A 575 6.68 6.23 -11.51
C LYS A 575 7.67 6.07 -12.66
N ARG A 576 8.86 6.59 -12.43
CA ARG A 576 9.98 6.43 -13.36
C ARG A 576 10.55 5.02 -13.24
N CYS A 577 10.42 4.23 -14.29
CA CYS A 577 10.92 2.86 -14.36
C CYS A 577 12.05 2.76 -15.39
N SER A 578 13.13 2.10 -15.01
CA SER A 578 14.25 1.73 -15.87
C SER A 578 14.26 0.25 -16.21
N MET A 579 13.54 -0.55 -15.43
CA MET A 579 13.44 -2.00 -15.60
C MET A 579 12.00 -2.48 -15.45
N VAL A 580 11.72 -3.63 -16.07
CA VAL A 580 10.51 -4.41 -15.82
C VAL A 580 10.94 -5.84 -15.48
N ALA A 581 10.38 -6.40 -14.42
CA ALA A 581 10.60 -7.77 -14.00
C ALA A 581 9.27 -8.53 -14.04
N VAL A 582 9.24 -9.63 -14.76
CA VAL A 582 8.05 -10.46 -14.91
C VAL A 582 8.35 -11.87 -14.41
N LEU A 583 7.55 -12.38 -13.49
CA LEU A 583 7.49 -13.78 -13.11
C LEU A 583 6.33 -14.44 -13.86
N LEU A 584 6.63 -15.53 -14.53
CA LEU A 584 5.66 -16.37 -15.24
C LEU A 584 5.58 -17.72 -14.55
N VAL A 585 4.39 -18.17 -14.19
CA VAL A 585 4.13 -19.48 -13.58
C VAL A 585 2.99 -20.16 -14.32
N PRO A 586 3.13 -21.41 -14.76
CA PRO A 586 2.03 -22.17 -15.32
C PRO A 586 0.89 -22.32 -14.32
N LEU A 587 -0.35 -22.27 -14.81
CA LEU A 587 -1.52 -22.49 -13.95
C LEU A 587 -1.50 -23.89 -13.29
N ALA A 588 -0.88 -24.88 -13.94
CA ALA A 588 -0.70 -26.21 -13.38
C ALA A 588 0.16 -26.22 -12.09
N ASP A 589 1.10 -25.27 -11.97
CA ASP A 589 2.01 -25.14 -10.82
C ASP A 589 1.42 -24.27 -9.69
N ARG A 590 0.17 -23.80 -9.83
CA ARG A 590 -0.48 -22.90 -8.86
C ARG A 590 -0.54 -23.44 -7.44
N GLY A 591 -0.41 -24.75 -7.28
CA GLY A 591 -0.42 -25.42 -5.97
C GLY A 591 0.82 -25.14 -5.11
N ASP A 592 1.89 -24.58 -5.68
CA ASP A 592 3.13 -24.27 -4.98
C ASP A 592 3.88 -23.09 -5.63
N LEU A 593 3.40 -21.90 -5.39
CA LEU A 593 4.01 -20.68 -5.92
C LEU A 593 5.18 -20.15 -5.09
N THR A 594 5.29 -20.57 -3.82
CA THR A 594 6.28 -20.03 -2.88
C THR A 594 7.74 -20.15 -3.38
N PRO A 595 8.21 -21.29 -3.92
CA PRO A 595 9.59 -21.37 -4.41
C PRO A 595 9.85 -20.42 -5.58
N ALA A 596 8.90 -20.28 -6.50
CA ALA A 596 9.03 -19.40 -7.66
C ALA A 596 9.05 -17.92 -7.22
N THR A 597 8.17 -17.52 -6.31
CA THR A 597 8.08 -16.13 -5.83
C THR A 597 9.26 -15.76 -4.95
N GLU A 598 9.74 -16.64 -4.08
CA GLU A 598 10.94 -16.39 -3.28
C GLU A 598 12.21 -16.37 -4.17
N GLY A 599 12.33 -17.26 -5.15
CA GLY A 599 13.38 -17.19 -6.15
C GLY A 599 13.35 -15.89 -6.94
N PHE A 600 12.17 -15.40 -7.26
CA PHE A 600 11.98 -14.14 -7.96
C PHE A 600 12.33 -12.91 -7.08
N LYS A 601 11.97 -12.90 -5.80
CA LYS A 601 12.37 -11.86 -4.86
C LYS A 601 13.89 -11.77 -4.73
N ARG A 602 14.58 -12.91 -4.59
CA ARG A 602 16.06 -12.96 -4.59
C ARG A 602 16.67 -12.44 -5.89
N LEU A 603 16.07 -12.77 -7.04
CA LEU A 603 16.50 -12.26 -8.33
C LEU A 603 16.33 -10.73 -8.43
N LEU A 604 15.21 -10.19 -7.92
CA LEU A 604 14.98 -8.76 -7.86
C LEU A 604 16.02 -8.05 -6.98
N GLU A 605 16.34 -8.60 -5.82
CA GLU A 605 17.36 -8.05 -4.91
C GLU A 605 18.76 -8.04 -5.52
N ALA A 606 19.08 -9.05 -6.35
CA ALA A 606 20.40 -9.19 -6.96
C ALA A 606 20.57 -8.34 -8.23
N HIS A 607 19.52 -8.15 -9.03
CA HIS A 607 19.63 -7.66 -10.41
C HIS A 607 18.76 -6.45 -10.74
N ALA A 608 17.81 -6.10 -9.88
CA ALA A 608 16.88 -5.02 -10.12
C ALA A 608 17.14 -3.83 -9.19
N ASP A 609 16.84 -2.61 -9.66
CA ASP A 609 16.87 -1.40 -8.86
C ASP A 609 15.57 -1.31 -8.03
N ILE A 610 15.54 -2.05 -6.92
CA ILE A 610 14.40 -2.10 -5.98
C ILE A 610 14.68 -1.36 -4.67
N ALA A 611 15.86 -0.74 -4.53
CA ALA A 611 16.14 0.12 -3.39
C ALA A 611 15.07 1.23 -3.35
N GLU A 612 14.46 1.41 -2.20
CA GLU A 612 13.57 2.55 -1.98
C GLU A 612 14.42 3.82 -2.06
N SER A 613 14.56 4.31 -3.28
CA SER A 613 14.90 5.70 -3.48
C SER A 613 13.68 6.49 -3.05
N PRO A 614 13.78 7.47 -2.17
CA PRO A 614 12.71 8.40 -1.91
C PRO A 614 12.51 9.27 -3.14
N ASP A 615 12.03 8.68 -4.24
CA ASP A 615 11.83 9.39 -5.49
C ASP A 615 10.54 10.19 -5.38
N GLU A 616 10.66 11.48 -5.66
CA GLU A 616 9.56 12.46 -5.63
C GLU A 616 8.39 12.07 -6.54
N ASP A 617 8.66 11.21 -7.52
CA ASP A 617 7.66 10.73 -8.49
C ASP A 617 6.75 9.61 -7.92
N ASP A 618 7.10 9.03 -6.77
CA ASP A 618 6.40 7.89 -6.18
C ASP A 618 4.96 8.19 -5.76
N PHE A 619 4.70 9.43 -5.41
CA PHE A 619 3.40 9.90 -4.97
C PHE A 619 2.39 10.03 -6.12
N PHE A 620 2.85 10.54 -7.25
CA PHE A 620 1.97 10.89 -8.37
C PHE A 620 1.71 9.73 -9.33
N SER A 621 2.38 8.61 -9.08
CA SER A 621 2.18 7.34 -9.79
C SER A 621 0.77 6.77 -9.66
N SER A 622 -0.02 7.32 -8.76
CA SER A 622 -1.35 6.84 -8.44
C SER A 622 -2.46 7.47 -9.25
N PHE A 623 -2.14 8.52 -9.97
CA PHE A 623 -3.15 9.16 -10.79
C PHE A 623 -3.12 8.53 -12.19
N PRO A 624 -4.27 8.05 -12.73
CA PRO A 624 -4.31 7.55 -14.11
C PRO A 624 -3.84 8.64 -15.08
N GLU A 625 -3.02 8.22 -16.04
CA GLU A 625 -2.60 9.06 -17.17
C GLU A 625 -3.75 9.29 -18.14
#